data_b9c3e2f426cf23d3ab03bc5045483e9d
#
_entry.id   b9c3e2f426cf23d3ab03bc5045483e9d
#
_cell.length_a   1.000
_cell.length_b   1.000
_cell.length_c   1.000
_cell.angle_alpha   90.00
_cell.angle_beta   90.00
_cell.angle_gamma   90.00
#
_symmetry.space_group_name_H-M   'P 1'
#
loop_
_entity.id
_entity.type
_entity.pdbx_description
1 polymer ?
#
loop_
_entity_poly.entity_id
_entity_poly.type
_entity_poly.pdbx_seq_one_letter_code
_entity_poly.pdbx_strand_id
1 'polypeptide(L)'
;LETITCRLKPGVSRVQVAQALQQAYAHKPLVRLYDKGVPALKNVVGLPFCDIGFAVQGEHLIIVATEDNLLKGAAAQAVQCANIRFGYAETQSLI
;
A
#
# COMPACT_ATOMS: atom_id res chain seq x y z
N LEU A 1 7.43 -3.89 -8.00
CA LEU A 1 6.19 -4.64 -7.79
C LEU A 1 6.48 -5.87 -6.96
N GLU A 2 5.65 -6.10 -5.97
CA GLU A 2 5.75 -7.28 -5.11
C GLU A 2 4.42 -8.00 -5.10
N THR A 3 4.47 -9.32 -5.23
CA THR A 3 3.30 -10.20 -5.13
C THR A 3 3.49 -11.10 -3.92
N ILE A 4 2.54 -11.01 -2.98
CA ILE A 4 2.59 -11.76 -1.72
C ILE A 4 1.45 -12.76 -1.71
N THR A 5 1.77 -14.03 -1.55
CA THR A 5 0.76 -15.11 -1.47
C THR A 5 0.63 -15.55 -0.02
N CYS A 6 -0.60 -15.54 0.49
CA CYS A 6 -0.90 -15.93 1.86
C CYS A 6 -2.03 -16.96 1.88
N ARG A 7 -2.08 -17.75 2.94
CA ARG A 7 -3.18 -18.61 3.24
C ARG A 7 -4.02 -18.01 4.36
N LEU A 8 -5.30 -17.81 4.10
CA LEU A 8 -6.23 -17.31 5.10
C LEU A 8 -6.65 -18.42 6.06
N LYS A 9 -6.93 -18.04 7.31
CA LYS A 9 -7.58 -18.95 8.25
C LYS A 9 -8.97 -19.31 7.72
N PRO A 10 -9.48 -20.54 8.04
CA PRO A 10 -10.83 -20.92 7.62
C PRO A 10 -11.88 -19.91 8.07
N GLY A 11 -12.81 -19.59 7.18
CA GLY A 11 -13.91 -18.67 7.47
C GLY A 11 -13.60 -17.19 7.28
N VAL A 12 -12.37 -16.83 6.97
CA VAL A 12 -12.02 -15.42 6.69
C VAL A 12 -12.52 -15.06 5.28
N SER A 13 -13.34 -14.01 5.19
CA SER A 13 -13.93 -13.54 3.94
C SER A 13 -13.10 -12.42 3.31
N ARG A 14 -13.37 -12.17 2.02
CA ARG A 14 -12.79 -11.02 1.30
C ARG A 14 -13.10 -9.69 2.02
N VAL A 15 -14.31 -9.55 2.55
CA VAL A 15 -14.72 -8.33 3.26
C VAL A 15 -13.86 -8.10 4.51
N GLN A 16 -13.54 -9.16 5.26
CA GLN A 16 -12.67 -9.04 6.43
C GLN A 16 -11.25 -8.62 6.06
N VAL A 17 -10.71 -9.12 4.96
CA VAL A 17 -9.40 -8.70 4.45
C VAL A 17 -9.44 -7.22 4.05
N ALA A 18 -10.47 -6.80 3.33
CA ALA A 18 -10.64 -5.41 2.94
C ALA A 18 -10.71 -4.48 4.17
N GLN A 19 -11.47 -4.88 5.20
CA GLN A 19 -11.59 -4.11 6.43
C GLN A 19 -10.25 -4.01 7.17
N ALA A 20 -9.48 -5.09 7.22
CA ALA A 20 -8.17 -5.09 7.87
C ALA A 20 -7.20 -4.13 7.19
N LEU A 21 -7.16 -4.13 5.86
CA LEU A 21 -6.33 -3.20 5.09
C LEU A 21 -6.79 -1.76 5.29
N GLN A 22 -8.10 -1.53 5.28
CA GLN A 22 -8.66 -0.20 5.49
C GLN A 22 -8.32 0.35 6.87
N GLN A 23 -8.42 -0.47 7.91
CA GLN A 23 -8.04 -0.06 9.27
C GLN A 23 -6.55 0.27 9.37
N ALA A 24 -5.70 -0.50 8.70
CA ALA A 24 -4.26 -0.29 8.74
C ALA A 24 -3.83 0.98 8.01
N TYR A 25 -4.47 1.32 6.88
CA TYR A 25 -3.94 2.32 5.94
C TYR A 25 -4.89 3.47 5.61
N ALA A 26 -6.13 3.50 6.12
CA ALA A 26 -7.12 4.54 5.78
C ALA A 26 -6.61 5.97 6.02
N HIS A 27 -5.78 6.18 7.03
CA HIS A 27 -5.25 7.48 7.40
C HIS A 27 -3.77 7.65 7.02
N LYS A 28 -3.27 6.81 6.11
CA LYS A 28 -1.89 6.88 5.63
C LYS A 28 -1.88 7.54 4.25
N PRO A 29 -1.47 8.81 4.13
CA PRO A 29 -1.66 9.58 2.90
C PRO A 29 -0.83 9.08 1.72
N LEU A 30 0.25 8.34 1.97
CA LEU A 30 1.13 7.82 0.92
C LEU A 30 0.87 6.34 0.59
N VAL A 31 -0.19 5.76 1.14
CA VAL A 31 -0.67 4.42 0.76
C VAL A 31 -2.02 4.56 0.10
N ARG A 32 -2.15 4.00 -1.11
CA ARG A 32 -3.43 3.98 -1.84
C ARG A 32 -3.91 2.55 -1.94
N LEU A 33 -5.12 2.31 -1.42
CA LEU A 33 -5.77 1.00 -1.46
C LEU A 33 -6.71 0.91 -2.66
N TYR A 34 -6.65 -0.21 -3.36
CA TYR A 34 -7.55 -0.49 -4.48
C TYR A 34 -8.77 -1.25 -3.98
N ASP A 35 -9.96 -0.80 -4.37
CA ASP A 35 -11.21 -1.50 -4.08
C ASP A 35 -11.38 -2.73 -4.96
N LYS A 36 -10.92 -2.64 -6.19
CA LYS A 36 -11.04 -3.70 -7.19
C LYS A 36 -9.76 -3.82 -7.99
N GLY A 37 -9.39 -5.05 -8.31
CA GLY A 37 -8.21 -5.33 -9.09
C GLY A 37 -6.92 -5.11 -8.31
N VAL A 38 -5.83 -5.12 -9.03
CA VAL A 38 -4.49 -4.97 -8.47
C VAL A 38 -3.78 -3.78 -9.11
N PRO A 39 -2.84 -3.15 -8.39
CA PRO A 39 -2.12 -2.00 -8.91
C PRO A 39 -1.16 -2.37 -10.03
N ALA A 40 -0.79 -1.37 -10.82
CA ALA A 40 0.20 -1.50 -11.88
C ALA A 40 1.32 -0.49 -11.69
N LEU A 41 2.54 -0.88 -12.05
CA LEU A 41 3.72 -0.02 -11.91
C LEU A 41 3.57 1.34 -12.58
N LYS A 42 2.94 1.39 -13.74
CA LYS A 42 2.73 2.64 -14.49
C LYS A 42 2.02 3.73 -13.69
N ASN A 43 1.26 3.34 -12.67
CA ASN A 43 0.46 4.28 -11.87
C ASN A 43 1.22 4.87 -10.69
N VAL A 44 2.42 4.37 -10.40
CA VAL A 44 3.26 4.85 -9.29
C VAL A 44 4.59 5.45 -9.75
N VAL A 45 4.96 5.29 -11.01
CA VAL A 45 6.20 5.85 -11.54
C VAL A 45 6.20 7.36 -11.36
N GLY A 46 7.25 7.89 -10.75
CA GLY A 46 7.39 9.31 -10.46
C GLY A 46 6.55 9.82 -9.29
N LEU A 47 5.92 8.93 -8.54
CA LEU A 47 5.02 9.29 -7.43
C LEU A 47 5.52 8.70 -6.11
N PRO A 48 5.21 9.36 -4.98
CA PRO A 48 5.67 8.91 -3.65
C PRO A 48 4.71 7.92 -2.99
N PHE A 49 3.87 7.23 -3.77
CA PHE A 49 2.84 6.35 -3.23
C PHE A 49 3.25 4.88 -3.27
N CYS A 50 2.72 4.12 -2.31
CA CYS A 50 2.62 2.67 -2.38
C CYS A 50 1.16 2.31 -2.66
N ASP A 51 0.90 1.66 -3.78
CA ASP A 51 -0.43 1.18 -4.16
C ASP A 51 -0.56 -0.28 -3.76
N ILE A 52 -1.66 -0.63 -3.09
CA ILE A 52 -1.91 -1.98 -2.61
C ILE A 52 -3.28 -2.45 -3.11
N GLY A 53 -3.31 -3.61 -3.71
CA GLY A 53 -4.53 -4.32 -4.08
C GLY A 53 -4.43 -5.77 -3.69
N PHE A 54 -5.55 -6.49 -3.71
CA PHE A 54 -5.57 -7.89 -3.35
C PHE A 54 -6.68 -8.65 -4.07
N ALA A 55 -6.53 -9.98 -4.10
CA ALA A 55 -7.54 -10.91 -4.59
C ALA A 55 -7.65 -12.07 -3.62
N VAL A 56 -8.85 -12.56 -3.42
CA VAL A 56 -9.13 -13.72 -2.56
C VAL A 56 -9.83 -14.78 -3.40
N GLN A 57 -9.33 -16.01 -3.34
CA GLN A 57 -9.96 -17.16 -3.94
C GLN A 57 -9.90 -18.33 -2.95
N GLY A 58 -11.06 -18.70 -2.38
CA GLY A 58 -11.10 -19.66 -1.30
C GLY A 58 -10.31 -19.19 -0.09
N GLU A 59 -9.32 -19.97 0.32
CA GLU A 59 -8.41 -19.61 1.43
C GLU A 59 -7.12 -18.93 0.95
N HIS A 60 -7.01 -18.68 -0.35
CA HIS A 60 -5.82 -18.03 -0.91
C HIS A 60 -6.02 -16.51 -1.00
N LEU A 61 -5.07 -15.78 -0.45
CA LEU A 61 -4.98 -14.34 -0.56
C LEU A 61 -3.72 -13.97 -1.33
N ILE A 62 -3.89 -13.14 -2.35
CA ILE A 62 -2.78 -12.57 -3.09
C ILE A 62 -2.83 -11.06 -2.90
N ILE A 63 -1.75 -10.49 -2.37
CA ILE A 63 -1.58 -9.05 -2.23
C ILE A 63 -0.56 -8.61 -3.26
N VAL A 64 -0.88 -7.55 -4.00
CA VAL A 64 0.05 -6.92 -4.93
C VAL A 64 0.31 -5.51 -4.46
N ALA A 65 1.58 -5.18 -4.27
CA ALA A 65 2.02 -3.83 -3.91
C ALA A 65 2.95 -3.28 -4.99
N THR A 66 2.75 -2.01 -5.35
CA THR A 66 3.59 -1.33 -6.32
C THR A 66 4.08 0.00 -5.77
N GLU A 67 5.33 0.33 -6.02
CA GLU A 67 5.93 1.62 -5.68
C GLU A 67 7.05 1.95 -6.65
N ASP A 68 7.39 3.24 -6.75
CA ASP A 68 8.61 3.65 -7.44
C ASP A 68 9.80 3.40 -6.51
N ASN A 69 10.72 2.54 -6.95
CA ASN A 69 11.86 2.14 -6.15
C ASN A 69 12.75 3.32 -5.73
N LEU A 70 12.83 4.35 -6.56
CA LEU A 70 13.68 5.53 -6.31
C LEU A 70 12.99 6.58 -5.45
N LEU A 71 11.66 6.57 -5.37
CA LEU A 71 10.86 7.53 -4.61
C LEU A 71 10.36 6.91 -3.32
N LYS A 72 9.22 6.24 -3.33
CA LYS A 72 8.66 5.63 -2.11
C LYS A 72 9.60 4.58 -1.53
N GLY A 73 10.31 3.85 -2.36
CA GLY A 73 11.30 2.86 -1.94
C GLY A 73 12.63 3.45 -1.47
N ALA A 74 12.88 4.74 -1.69
CA ALA A 74 14.16 5.39 -1.32
C ALA A 74 13.97 6.83 -0.86
N ALA A 75 14.08 7.80 -1.77
CA ALA A 75 14.14 9.23 -1.41
C ALA A 75 12.84 9.73 -0.76
N ALA A 76 11.69 9.38 -1.32
CA ALA A 76 10.40 9.81 -0.75
C ALA A 76 10.16 9.21 0.63
N GLN A 77 10.55 7.97 0.85
CA GLN A 77 10.46 7.32 2.15
C GLN A 77 11.34 8.03 3.18
N ALA A 78 12.55 8.42 2.79
CA ALA A 78 13.46 9.16 3.67
C ALA A 78 12.88 10.51 4.07
N VAL A 79 12.31 11.25 3.11
CA VAL A 79 11.65 12.55 3.38
C VAL A 79 10.43 12.35 4.28
N GLN A 80 9.62 11.35 4.03
CA GLN A 80 8.45 11.02 4.86
C GLN A 80 8.87 10.75 6.31
N CYS A 81 9.91 9.94 6.52
CA CYS A 81 10.43 9.65 7.86
C CYS A 81 10.94 10.92 8.56
N ALA A 82 11.65 11.78 7.84
CA ALA A 82 12.12 13.05 8.38
C ALA A 82 10.95 13.96 8.77
N ASN A 83 9.91 14.03 7.94
CA ASN A 83 8.71 14.82 8.24
C ASN A 83 8.07 14.36 9.55
N ILE A 84 7.89 13.05 9.70
CA ILE A 84 7.31 12.48 10.91
C ILE A 84 8.20 12.76 12.12
N ARG A 85 9.51 12.54 11.98
CA ARG A 85 10.46 12.70 13.08
C ARG A 85 10.51 14.13 13.59
N PHE A 86 10.41 15.13 12.71
CA PHE A 86 10.54 16.53 13.06
C PHE A 86 9.22 17.28 13.17
N GLY A 87 8.09 16.58 13.13
CA GLY A 87 6.78 17.18 13.36
C GLY A 87 6.18 17.94 12.19
N TYR A 88 6.71 17.78 10.98
CA TYR A 88 6.10 18.33 9.78
C TYR A 88 4.93 17.45 9.31
N ALA A 89 4.10 18.00 8.42
CA ALA A 89 3.10 17.17 7.74
C ALA A 89 3.80 16.01 7.01
N GLU A 90 3.24 14.81 7.11
CA GLU A 90 3.84 13.60 6.56
C GLU A 90 4.16 13.72 5.07
N THR A 91 3.33 14.48 4.34
CA THR A 91 3.43 14.70 2.89
C THR A 91 4.22 15.95 2.50
N GLN A 92 4.81 16.66 3.46
CA GLN A 92 5.56 17.89 3.21
C GLN A 92 6.63 17.66 2.15
N SER A 93 6.64 18.47 1.10
CA SER A 93 7.56 18.40 -0.04
C SER A 93 7.41 17.11 -0.90
N LEU A 94 6.41 16.28 -0.67
CA LEU A 94 6.15 15.07 -1.45
C LEU A 94 4.95 15.23 -2.38
N ILE A 95 3.93 15.91 -1.93
CA ILE A 95 2.73 16.25 -2.71
C ILE A 95 2.19 17.61 -2.32
#